data_2da24a4ad5e1d999ed1eac342879d4b8
#
_entry.id   2da24a4ad5e1d999ed1eac342879d4b8
#
_cell.length_a   1.000
_cell.length_b   1.000
_cell.length_c   1.000
_cell.angle_alpha   90.00
_cell.angle_beta   90.00
_cell.angle_gamma   90.00
#
_symmetry.space_group_name_H-M   'P 1'
#
loop_
_entity.id
_entity.type
_entity.pdbx_description
1 polymer ?
#
loop_
_entity_poly.entity_id
_entity_poly.type
_entity_poly.pdbx_seq_one_letter_code
_entity_poly.pdbx_strand_id
1 'polypeptide(L)'
;DWRLRIAVVPQAITPDEITTRYSLNGTASYVLTEIASGRTVARGQVSSFTSYSTTGTTIATLAAEQDAHKRLARLLADQVVTRLLALDPATLP
;
A
#
# COMPACT_ATOMS: atom_id res chain seq x y z
N ASP A 1 -25.29 0.74 2.92
CA ASP A 1 -24.19 0.04 2.25
C ASP A 1 -23.06 0.98 1.91
N TRP A 2 -21.85 0.44 1.90
CA TRP A 2 -20.64 1.20 1.72
C TRP A 2 -19.85 0.68 0.54
N ARG A 3 -19.15 1.59 -0.13
CA ARG A 3 -18.20 1.23 -1.18
C ARG A 3 -16.82 1.71 -0.76
N LEU A 4 -15.86 0.79 -0.73
CA LEU A 4 -14.47 1.11 -0.47
C LEU A 4 -13.69 1.01 -1.77
N ARG A 5 -13.04 2.10 -2.16
CA ARG A 5 -12.13 2.12 -3.30
C ARG A 5 -10.71 2.24 -2.80
N ILE A 6 -9.84 1.39 -3.31
CA ILE A 6 -8.42 1.42 -2.97
C ILE A 6 -7.63 1.46 -4.27
N ALA A 7 -6.75 2.44 -4.38
CA ALA A 7 -5.81 2.53 -5.49
C ALA A 7 -4.40 2.43 -4.94
N VAL A 8 -3.63 1.49 -5.44
CA VAL A 8 -2.25 1.26 -5.00
C VAL A 8 -1.32 1.61 -6.15
N VAL A 9 -0.40 2.53 -5.89
CA VAL A 9 0.57 2.96 -6.90
C VAL A 9 1.97 2.66 -6.37
N PRO A 10 2.66 1.65 -6.92
CA PRO A 10 4.08 1.49 -6.67
C PRO A 10 4.81 2.69 -7.25
N GLN A 11 5.56 3.41 -6.43
CA GLN A 11 6.16 4.66 -6.89
C GLN A 11 7.52 4.46 -7.51
N ALA A 12 8.47 3.97 -6.77
CA ALA A 12 9.82 3.92 -7.28
C ALA A 12 10.62 2.79 -6.65
N ILE A 13 11.48 2.20 -7.45
CA ILE A 13 12.53 1.35 -6.96
C ILE A 13 13.77 2.23 -6.90
N THR A 14 14.27 2.46 -5.68
CA THR A 14 15.45 3.29 -5.48
C THR A 14 16.59 2.45 -4.93
N PRO A 15 17.83 2.65 -5.41
CA PRO A 15 18.97 1.97 -4.81
C PRO A 15 19.19 2.48 -3.40
N ASP A 16 19.51 1.55 -2.50
CA ASP A 16 19.95 1.88 -1.17
C ASP A 16 21.44 2.26 -1.20
N GLU A 17 22.00 2.71 -0.07
CA GLU A 17 23.41 3.04 0.02
C GLU A 17 24.29 1.83 -0.32
N ILE A 18 23.79 0.63 -0.07
CA ILE A 18 24.46 -0.60 -0.46
C ILE A 18 23.96 -1.00 -1.86
N THR A 19 24.90 -1.15 -2.80
CA THR A 19 24.55 -1.40 -4.21
C THR A 19 23.79 -2.69 -4.47
N THR A 20 23.74 -3.59 -3.49
CA THR A 20 23.04 -4.87 -3.61
C THR A 20 21.63 -4.84 -2.99
N ARG A 21 21.17 -3.67 -2.57
CA ARG A 21 19.87 -3.52 -1.93
C ARG A 21 19.07 -2.41 -2.61
N TYR A 22 17.78 -2.67 -2.78
CA TYR A 22 16.86 -1.70 -3.34
C TYR A 22 15.66 -1.53 -2.43
N SER A 23 15.09 -0.33 -2.44
CA SER A 23 13.85 -0.03 -1.73
C SER A 23 12.71 0.09 -2.72
N LEU A 24 11.60 -0.57 -2.42
CA LEU A 24 10.36 -0.44 -3.18
C LEU A 24 9.39 0.39 -2.35
N ASN A 25 9.02 1.55 -2.88
CA ASN A 25 8.12 2.48 -2.21
C ASN A 25 6.74 2.42 -2.85
N GLY A 26 5.71 2.54 -2.05
CA GLY A 26 4.36 2.52 -2.57
C GLY A 26 3.41 3.38 -1.76
N THR A 27 2.33 3.77 -2.40
CA THR A 27 1.28 4.59 -1.81
C THR A 27 -0.05 3.95 -2.12
N ALA A 28 -0.95 3.92 -1.13
CA ALA A 28 -2.32 3.49 -1.33
C ALA A 28 -3.25 4.62 -0.90
N SER A 29 -4.18 4.97 -1.77
CA SER A 29 -5.23 5.91 -1.43
C SER A 29 -6.55 5.17 -1.32
N TYR A 30 -7.41 5.62 -0.41
CA TYR A 30 -8.70 4.98 -0.20
C TYR A 30 -9.80 6.02 -0.11
N VAL A 31 -10.98 5.62 -0.56
CA VAL A 31 -12.19 6.44 -0.49
C VAL A 31 -13.32 5.53 -0.04
N LEU A 32 -13.99 5.91 1.05
CA LEU A 32 -15.17 5.23 1.54
C LEU A 32 -16.39 6.07 1.20
N THR A 33 -17.32 5.50 0.46
CA THR A 33 -18.49 6.20 -0.04
C THR A 33 -19.76 5.50 0.46
N GLU A 34 -20.73 6.29 0.90
CA GLU A 34 -22.06 5.78 1.17
C GLU A 34 -22.80 5.62 -0.16
N ILE A 35 -23.22 4.39 -0.47
CA ILE A 35 -23.81 4.10 -1.78
C ILE A 35 -25.12 4.83 -1.99
N ALA A 36 -25.96 4.88 -0.95
CA ALA A 36 -27.31 5.45 -1.07
C ALA A 36 -27.29 6.94 -1.43
N SER A 37 -26.35 7.70 -0.87
CA SER A 37 -26.27 9.16 -1.11
C SER A 37 -25.17 9.54 -2.09
N GLY A 38 -24.24 8.64 -2.38
CA GLY A 38 -23.08 8.92 -3.19
C GLY A 38 -22.04 9.79 -2.47
N ARG A 39 -22.20 10.02 -1.18
CA ARG A 39 -21.35 10.93 -0.42
C ARG A 39 -20.09 10.22 0.06
N THR A 40 -18.95 10.87 -0.12
CA THR A 40 -17.69 10.41 0.43
C THR A 40 -17.67 10.71 1.93
N VAL A 41 -17.52 9.66 2.74
CA VAL A 41 -17.51 9.81 4.21
C VAL A 41 -16.13 9.71 4.81
N ALA A 42 -15.18 9.13 4.08
CA ALA A 42 -13.80 9.08 4.52
C ALA A 42 -12.89 8.91 3.32
N ARG A 43 -11.73 9.53 3.41
CA ARG A 43 -10.67 9.34 2.42
C ARG A 43 -9.34 9.52 3.09
N GLY A 44 -8.33 8.92 2.52
CA GLY A 44 -6.99 9.05 3.06
C GLY A 44 -5.98 8.41 2.15
N GLN A 45 -4.73 8.52 2.56
CA GLN A 45 -3.61 8.01 1.83
C GLN A 45 -2.60 7.46 2.81
N VAL A 46 -2.06 6.30 2.52
CA VAL A 46 -1.00 5.69 3.32
C VAL A 46 0.16 5.36 2.40
N SER A 47 1.36 5.36 2.96
CA SER A 47 2.54 4.99 2.20
C SER A 47 3.42 4.10 3.05
N SER A 48 4.22 3.28 2.39
CA SER A 48 5.14 2.40 3.06
C SER A 48 6.25 2.02 2.09
N PHE A 49 7.23 1.32 2.60
CA PHE A 49 8.31 0.82 1.77
C PHE A 49 8.75 -0.55 2.27
N THR A 50 9.39 -1.28 1.41
CA THR A 50 10.07 -2.51 1.75
C THR A 50 11.37 -2.57 0.96
N SER A 51 12.29 -3.38 1.40
CA SER A 51 13.57 -3.53 0.70
C SER A 51 13.77 -4.97 0.27
N TYR A 52 14.58 -5.15 -0.75
CA TYR A 52 14.97 -6.47 -1.20
C TYR A 52 16.42 -6.42 -1.66
N SER A 53 17.08 -7.58 -1.58
CA SER A 53 18.48 -7.70 -1.96
C SER A 53 18.61 -8.31 -3.34
N THR A 54 19.57 -7.82 -4.10
CA THR A 54 19.93 -8.41 -5.38
C THR A 54 21.20 -9.22 -5.18
N THR A 55 21.05 -10.52 -5.03
CA THR A 55 22.21 -11.38 -4.81
C THR A 55 22.18 -12.53 -5.81
N GLY A 56 23.34 -12.79 -6.43
CA GLY A 56 23.52 -13.96 -7.26
C GLY A 56 22.87 -13.85 -8.62
N THR A 57 21.86 -14.68 -8.88
CA THR A 57 21.29 -14.83 -10.21
C THR A 57 20.17 -13.84 -10.51
N THR A 58 19.92 -13.61 -11.80
CA THR A 58 18.78 -12.81 -12.24
C THR A 58 17.45 -13.40 -11.76
N ILE A 59 17.34 -14.71 -11.73
CA ILE A 59 16.11 -15.38 -11.28
C ILE A 59 15.87 -15.11 -9.79
N ALA A 60 16.91 -15.18 -8.97
CA ALA A 60 16.78 -14.91 -7.54
C ALA A 60 16.41 -13.45 -7.28
N THR A 61 16.99 -12.51 -8.04
CA THR A 61 16.68 -11.10 -7.94
C THR A 61 15.22 -10.83 -8.31
N LEU A 62 14.74 -11.46 -9.38
CA LEU A 62 13.36 -11.30 -9.82
C LEU A 62 12.37 -11.84 -8.78
N ALA A 63 12.69 -13.00 -8.19
CA ALA A 63 11.86 -13.58 -7.14
C ALA A 63 11.82 -12.68 -5.90
N ALA A 64 12.95 -12.09 -5.53
CA ALA A 64 13.02 -11.16 -4.40
C ALA A 64 12.19 -9.91 -4.67
N GLU A 65 12.22 -9.39 -5.89
CA GLU A 65 11.43 -8.24 -6.28
C GLU A 65 9.92 -8.53 -6.20
N GLN A 66 9.51 -9.69 -6.71
CA GLN A 66 8.11 -10.10 -6.65
C GLN A 66 7.64 -10.26 -5.20
N ASP A 67 8.47 -10.84 -4.35
CA ASP A 67 8.16 -10.97 -2.93
C ASP A 67 8.04 -9.60 -2.27
N ALA A 68 8.92 -8.66 -2.63
CA ALA A 68 8.87 -7.31 -2.09
C ALA A 68 7.56 -6.62 -2.46
N HIS A 69 7.10 -6.78 -3.71
CA HIS A 69 5.81 -6.22 -4.14
C HIS A 69 4.67 -6.78 -3.29
N LYS A 70 4.67 -8.09 -3.03
CA LYS A 70 3.63 -8.71 -2.21
C LYS A 70 3.66 -8.19 -0.78
N ARG A 71 4.86 -8.07 -0.20
CA ARG A 71 5.00 -7.55 1.17
C ARG A 71 4.54 -6.10 1.27
N LEU A 72 4.91 -5.28 0.29
CA LEU A 72 4.49 -3.89 0.27
C LEU A 72 2.97 -3.76 0.15
N ALA A 73 2.35 -4.54 -0.73
CA ALA A 73 0.90 -4.54 -0.87
C ALA A 73 0.21 -4.90 0.44
N ARG A 74 0.74 -5.89 1.15
CA ARG A 74 0.19 -6.29 2.45
C ARG A 74 0.35 -5.18 3.50
N LEU A 75 1.52 -4.54 3.54
CA LEU A 75 1.76 -3.43 4.46
C LEU A 75 0.78 -2.28 4.20
N LEU A 76 0.57 -1.93 2.95
CA LEU A 76 -0.36 -0.87 2.58
C LEU A 76 -1.79 -1.25 2.94
N ALA A 77 -2.19 -2.49 2.66
CA ALA A 77 -3.52 -2.97 2.99
C ALA A 77 -3.75 -2.93 4.50
N ASP A 78 -2.78 -3.36 5.29
CA ASP A 78 -2.89 -3.32 6.74
C ASP A 78 -3.05 -1.90 7.26
N GLN A 79 -2.33 -0.94 6.68
CA GLN A 79 -2.45 0.46 7.07
C GLN A 79 -3.83 1.03 6.71
N VAL A 80 -4.36 0.69 5.55
CA VAL A 80 -5.70 1.13 5.16
C VAL A 80 -6.74 0.57 6.13
N VAL A 81 -6.67 -0.73 6.44
CA VAL A 81 -7.59 -1.36 7.38
C VAL A 81 -7.49 -0.71 8.75
N THR A 82 -6.28 -0.46 9.23
CA THR A 82 -6.08 0.18 10.53
C THR A 82 -6.74 1.55 10.57
N ARG A 83 -6.61 2.34 9.52
CA ARG A 83 -7.23 3.66 9.45
C ARG A 83 -8.75 3.58 9.40
N LEU A 84 -9.30 2.61 8.67
CA LEU A 84 -10.74 2.40 8.61
C LEU A 84 -11.30 1.98 9.96
N LEU A 85 -10.59 1.11 10.68
CA LEU A 85 -11.00 0.67 12.02
C LEU A 85 -10.95 1.80 13.05
N ALA A 86 -10.12 2.82 12.79
CA ALA A 86 -10.01 3.98 13.68
C ALA A 86 -11.12 5.01 13.45
N LEU A 87 -11.95 4.85 12.41
CA LEU A 87 -13.05 5.76 12.18
C LEU A 87 -14.09 5.65 13.28
N ASP A 88 -14.52 6.81 13.79
CA ASP A 88 -15.57 6.86 14.80
C ASP A 88 -16.92 6.58 14.12
N PRO A 89 -17.67 5.54 14.52
CA PRO A 89 -18.97 5.26 13.94
C PRO A 89 -19.95 6.44 14.06
N ALA A 90 -19.76 7.30 15.04
CA ALA A 90 -20.61 8.47 15.21
C ALA A 90 -20.40 9.52 14.11
N THR A 91 -19.28 9.50 13.40
CA THR A 91 -19.04 10.41 12.29
C THR A 91 -19.54 9.87 10.96
N LEU A 92 -19.96 8.62 10.93
CA LEU A 92 -20.51 8.01 9.72
C LEU A 92 -22.01 8.26 9.66
N PRO A 93 -22.55 8.58 8.49
CA PRO A 93 -23.98 8.84 8.34
C PRO A 93 -24.83 7.58 8.48
#